data_fa610606a2f4bea9c5fce0c611f3166b
#
_entry.id   fa610606a2f4bea9c5fce0c611f3166b
#
_cell.length_a   1.000
_cell.length_b   1.000
_cell.length_c   1.000
_cell.angle_alpha   90.00
_cell.angle_beta   90.00
_cell.angle_gamma   90.00
#
_symmetry.space_group_name_H-M   'P 1'
#
loop_
_entity.id
_entity.type
_entity.pdbx_description
1 polymer ?
#
loop_
_entity_poly.entity_id
_entity_poly.type
_entity_poly.pdbx_seq_one_letter_code
_entity_poly.pdbx_strand_id
1 'polypeptide(L)'
;MAVMRRVFLFLVINVVVILTLSLVLNILHVQPFLKSYGLDMRSLLIFCLIWGMGGALISLALSRQMAKWMMGVRVIDPNTRETQLSNLVSTVHMLARAAHLPDVPEVGIFESPEPNAFATGPTKRRSLVAVS
;
A
#
# COMPACT_ATOMS: atom_id res chain seq x y z
N MET A 1 -13.67 -11.10 -15.72
CA MET A 1 -14.52 -9.92 -15.47
C MET A 1 -14.10 -9.10 -14.24
N ALA A 2 -13.81 -9.70 -13.07
CA ALA A 2 -13.47 -8.94 -11.85
C ALA A 2 -12.17 -8.11 -11.97
N VAL A 3 -11.14 -8.61 -12.61
CA VAL A 3 -9.85 -7.89 -12.80
C VAL A 3 -10.04 -6.69 -13.73
N MET A 4 -10.76 -6.87 -14.83
CA MET A 4 -11.04 -5.80 -15.80
C MET A 4 -11.83 -4.65 -15.17
N ARG A 5 -12.83 -4.95 -14.33
CA ARG A 5 -13.58 -3.95 -13.57
C ARG A 5 -12.69 -3.17 -12.60
N ARG A 6 -11.77 -3.85 -11.90
CA ARG A 6 -10.81 -3.21 -10.97
C ARG A 6 -9.83 -2.29 -11.70
N VAL A 7 -9.27 -2.75 -12.82
CA VAL A 7 -8.39 -1.94 -13.67
C VAL A 7 -9.14 -0.74 -14.24
N PHE A 8 -10.36 -0.93 -14.73
CA PHE A 8 -11.19 0.15 -15.22
C PHE A 8 -11.46 1.21 -14.14
N LEU A 9 -11.91 0.79 -12.95
CA LEU A 9 -12.16 1.71 -11.83
C LEU A 9 -10.88 2.44 -11.40
N PHE A 10 -9.74 1.75 -11.36
CA PHE A 10 -8.45 2.37 -11.08
C PHE A 10 -8.11 3.47 -12.11
N LEU A 11 -8.28 3.20 -13.39
CA LEU A 11 -8.03 4.18 -14.44
C LEU A 11 -9.00 5.38 -14.33
N VAL A 12 -10.28 5.13 -14.12
CA VAL A 12 -11.29 6.19 -13.97
C VAL A 12 -10.95 7.11 -12.79
N ILE A 13 -10.62 6.53 -11.63
CA ILE A 13 -10.24 7.31 -10.45
C ILE A 13 -9.00 8.17 -10.75
N ASN A 14 -7.98 7.60 -11.38
CA ASN A 14 -6.77 8.35 -11.72
C ASN A 14 -7.06 9.49 -12.70
N VAL A 15 -7.90 9.27 -13.71
CA VAL A 15 -8.33 10.34 -14.63
C VAL A 15 -9.06 11.45 -13.87
N VAL A 16 -9.98 11.11 -12.98
CA VAL A 16 -10.71 12.08 -12.15
C VAL A 16 -9.75 12.90 -11.28
N VAL A 17 -8.76 12.25 -10.65
CA VAL A 17 -7.74 12.93 -9.85
C VAL A 17 -6.93 13.91 -10.71
N ILE A 18 -6.48 13.49 -11.89
CA ILE A 18 -5.71 14.35 -12.81
C ILE A 18 -6.54 15.56 -13.25
N LEU A 19 -7.81 15.35 -13.61
CA LEU A 19 -8.70 16.44 -14.02
C LEU A 19 -8.94 17.42 -12.87
N THR A 20 -9.16 16.90 -11.65
CA THR A 20 -9.36 17.73 -10.45
C THR A 20 -8.12 18.55 -10.14
N LEU A 21 -6.93 17.94 -10.15
CA LEU A 21 -5.67 18.64 -9.94
C LEU A 21 -5.42 19.69 -11.03
N SER A 22 -5.66 19.37 -12.28
CA SER A 22 -5.52 20.30 -13.40
C SER A 22 -6.44 21.50 -13.25
N LEU A 23 -7.68 21.28 -12.83
CA LEU A 23 -8.64 22.35 -12.57
C LEU A 23 -8.16 23.26 -11.43
N VAL A 24 -7.74 22.68 -10.32
CA VAL A 24 -7.22 23.42 -9.16
C VAL A 24 -5.99 24.25 -9.54
N LEU A 25 -5.02 23.66 -10.24
CA LEU A 25 -3.82 24.36 -10.69
C LEU A 25 -4.13 25.49 -11.68
N ASN A 26 -5.16 25.31 -12.51
CA ASN A 26 -5.62 26.35 -13.43
C ASN A 26 -6.29 27.52 -12.66
N ILE A 27 -7.16 27.22 -11.72
CA ILE A 27 -7.80 28.23 -10.86
C ILE A 27 -6.76 29.03 -10.06
N LEU A 28 -5.75 28.37 -9.54
CA LEU A 28 -4.64 28.99 -8.80
C LEU A 28 -3.63 29.73 -9.69
N HIS A 29 -3.81 29.71 -11.02
CA HIS A 29 -2.92 30.35 -11.99
C HIS A 29 -1.43 29.97 -11.82
N VAL A 30 -1.15 28.71 -11.50
CA VAL A 30 0.21 28.22 -11.24
C VAL A 30 1.10 28.25 -12.49
N GLN A 31 0.55 28.06 -13.68
CA GLN A 31 1.32 28.04 -14.93
C GLN A 31 2.05 29.36 -15.24
N PRO A 32 1.40 30.54 -15.15
CA PRO A 32 2.11 31.80 -15.34
C PRO A 32 3.21 32.03 -14.30
N PHE A 33 2.95 31.62 -13.07
CA PHE A 33 3.92 31.71 -11.97
C PHE A 33 5.17 30.87 -12.25
N LEU A 34 5.02 29.62 -12.69
CA LEU A 34 6.14 28.75 -13.03
C LEU A 34 6.98 29.29 -14.18
N LYS A 35 6.33 29.85 -15.22
CA LYS A 35 7.03 30.45 -16.35
C LYS A 35 7.83 31.68 -15.96
N SER A 36 7.33 32.49 -15.03
CA SER A 36 8.05 33.70 -14.56
C SER A 36 9.33 33.34 -13.79
N TYR A 37 9.43 32.13 -13.22
CA TYR A 37 10.65 31.62 -12.61
C TYR A 37 11.53 30.78 -13.55
N GLY A 38 11.24 30.80 -14.86
CA GLY A 38 12.02 30.05 -15.84
C GLY A 38 11.87 28.52 -15.76
N LEU A 39 10.84 28.04 -15.08
CA LEU A 39 10.56 26.60 -14.96
C LEU A 39 9.79 26.12 -16.19
N ASP A 40 10.39 25.17 -16.90
CA ASP A 40 9.72 24.49 -18.00
C ASP A 40 8.73 23.45 -17.46
N MET A 41 7.48 23.55 -17.91
CA MET A 41 6.39 22.65 -17.47
C MET A 41 6.71 21.19 -17.74
N ARG A 42 7.41 20.87 -18.83
CA ARG A 42 7.80 19.52 -19.19
C ARG A 42 8.82 18.94 -18.21
N SER A 43 9.83 19.72 -17.88
CA SER A 43 10.86 19.34 -16.91
C SER A 43 10.27 19.16 -15.52
N LEU A 44 9.35 20.03 -15.11
CA LEU A 44 8.63 19.93 -13.85
C LEU A 44 7.77 18.66 -13.78
N LEU A 45 7.07 18.33 -14.86
CA LEU A 45 6.25 17.12 -14.93
C LEU A 45 7.10 15.86 -14.81
N ILE A 46 8.23 15.79 -15.50
CA ILE A 46 9.17 14.66 -15.39
C ILE A 46 9.72 14.55 -13.98
N PHE A 47 10.12 15.66 -13.38
CA PHE A 47 10.62 15.70 -12.00
C PHE A 47 9.57 15.17 -11.01
N CYS A 48 8.33 15.69 -11.08
CA CYS A 48 7.25 15.24 -10.22
C CYS A 48 6.90 13.76 -10.42
N LEU A 49 6.96 13.28 -11.67
CA LEU A 49 6.72 11.85 -11.97
C LEU A 49 7.77 10.96 -11.33
N ILE A 50 9.05 11.32 -11.44
CA ILE A 50 10.15 10.55 -10.85
C ILE A 50 10.02 10.54 -9.31
N TRP A 51 9.79 11.69 -8.69
CA TRP A 51 9.63 11.79 -7.24
C TRP A 51 8.39 11.10 -6.74
N GLY A 52 7.25 11.26 -7.43
CA GLY A 52 6.00 10.60 -7.06
C GLY A 52 6.09 9.09 -7.17
N MET A 53 6.62 8.58 -8.27
CA MET A 53 6.83 7.15 -8.48
C MET A 53 7.85 6.57 -7.49
N GLY A 54 8.98 7.25 -7.32
CA GLY A 54 10.01 6.85 -6.36
C GLY A 54 9.48 6.81 -4.93
N GLY A 55 8.78 7.86 -4.51
CA GLY A 55 8.13 7.91 -3.20
C GLY A 55 7.10 6.81 -2.98
N ALA A 56 6.28 6.53 -3.99
CA ALA A 56 5.30 5.43 -3.93
C ALA A 56 5.97 4.06 -3.80
N LEU A 57 7.03 3.80 -4.55
CA LEU A 57 7.78 2.54 -4.47
C LEU A 57 8.48 2.37 -3.11
N ILE A 58 9.09 3.44 -2.58
CA ILE A 58 9.70 3.43 -1.25
C ILE A 58 8.63 3.19 -0.18
N SER A 59 7.50 3.90 -0.23
CA SER A 59 6.38 3.73 0.69
C SER A 59 5.87 2.28 0.68
N LEU A 60 5.69 1.71 -0.50
CA LEU A 60 5.27 0.32 -0.65
C LEU A 60 6.30 -0.66 -0.09
N ALA A 61 7.59 -0.42 -0.35
CA ALA A 61 8.66 -1.27 0.16
C ALA A 61 8.73 -1.25 1.71
N LEU A 62 8.47 -0.09 2.31
CA LEU A 62 8.46 0.09 3.76
C LEU A 62 7.13 -0.24 4.43
N SER A 63 6.06 -0.48 3.67
CA SER A 63 4.69 -0.62 4.19
C SER A 63 4.59 -1.65 5.32
N ARG A 64 5.26 -2.79 5.19
CA ARG A 64 5.27 -3.85 6.19
C ARG A 64 5.97 -3.42 7.48
N GLN A 65 7.11 -2.74 7.38
CA GLN A 65 7.85 -2.25 8.53
C GLN A 65 7.10 -1.12 9.24
N MET A 66 6.53 -0.21 8.47
CA MET A 66 5.71 0.88 9.02
C MET A 66 4.46 0.35 9.74
N ALA A 67 3.80 -0.66 9.17
CA ALA A 67 2.67 -1.30 9.83
C ALA A 67 3.06 -1.92 11.18
N LYS A 68 4.21 -2.60 11.24
CA LYS A 68 4.74 -3.15 12.50
C LYS A 68 4.98 -2.05 13.55
N TRP A 69 5.54 -0.93 13.16
CA TRP A 69 5.84 0.16 14.09
C TRP A 69 4.59 0.95 14.49
N MET A 70 3.78 1.35 13.54
CA MET A 70 2.63 2.21 13.79
C MET A 70 1.49 1.50 14.52
N MET A 71 1.26 0.24 14.20
CA MET A 71 0.21 -0.57 14.80
C MET A 71 0.71 -1.41 15.99
N GLY A 72 2.01 -1.36 16.31
CA GLY A 72 2.58 -2.17 17.36
C GLY A 72 2.47 -3.68 17.10
N VAL A 73 2.52 -4.09 15.85
CA VAL A 73 2.36 -5.50 15.46
C VAL A 73 3.51 -6.33 15.98
N ARG A 74 3.17 -7.33 16.78
CA ARG A 74 4.09 -8.35 17.25
C ARG A 74 3.98 -9.58 16.35
N VAL A 75 5.06 -9.87 15.61
CA VAL A 75 5.12 -11.05 14.72
C VAL A 75 5.20 -12.31 15.57
N ILE A 76 4.40 -13.29 15.21
CA ILE A 76 4.34 -14.59 15.88
C ILE A 76 5.39 -15.51 15.28
N ASP A 77 6.17 -16.19 16.12
CA ASP A 77 7.06 -17.27 15.66
C ASP A 77 6.20 -18.43 15.12
N PRO A 78 6.44 -18.88 13.87
CA PRO A 78 5.73 -20.03 13.31
C PRO A 78 5.84 -21.31 14.13
N ASN A 79 6.88 -21.43 14.95
CA ASN A 79 7.13 -22.58 15.83
C ASN A 79 6.63 -22.37 17.27
N THR A 80 5.78 -21.37 17.52
CA THR A 80 5.25 -21.09 18.85
C THR A 80 4.54 -22.31 19.43
N ARG A 81 4.72 -22.54 20.74
CA ARG A 81 4.04 -23.60 21.48
C ARG A 81 2.70 -23.17 22.06
N GLU A 82 2.38 -21.91 21.97
CA GLU A 82 1.11 -21.37 22.44
C GLU A 82 0.00 -21.79 21.47
N THR A 83 -0.94 -22.59 21.96
CA THR A 83 -1.98 -23.24 21.14
C THR A 83 -2.81 -22.26 20.33
N GLN A 84 -3.19 -21.11 20.91
CA GLN A 84 -4.01 -20.11 20.22
C GLN A 84 -3.24 -19.45 19.07
N LEU A 85 -1.99 -19.05 19.32
CA LEU A 85 -1.13 -18.44 18.31
C LEU A 85 -0.75 -19.42 17.21
N SER A 86 -0.48 -20.67 17.58
CA SER A 86 -0.19 -21.75 16.62
C SER A 86 -1.39 -22.02 15.70
N ASN A 87 -2.61 -22.03 16.24
CA ASN A 87 -3.84 -22.20 15.45
C ASN A 87 -4.05 -21.03 14.50
N LEU A 88 -3.79 -19.80 14.94
CA LEU A 88 -3.87 -18.61 14.08
C LEU A 88 -2.89 -18.71 12.92
N VAL A 89 -1.62 -19.01 13.20
CA VAL A 89 -0.58 -19.16 12.16
C VAL A 89 -0.97 -20.24 11.16
N SER A 90 -1.40 -21.42 11.64
CA SER A 90 -1.79 -22.53 10.75
C SER A 90 -3.01 -22.18 9.89
N THR A 91 -3.98 -21.45 10.44
CA THR A 91 -5.15 -20.98 9.69
C THR A 91 -4.75 -20.01 8.60
N VAL A 92 -3.92 -19.01 8.90
CA VAL A 92 -3.44 -18.05 7.91
C VAL A 92 -2.63 -18.75 6.82
N HIS A 93 -1.75 -19.67 7.18
CA HIS A 93 -0.95 -20.43 6.21
C HIS A 93 -1.83 -21.33 5.33
N MET A 94 -2.86 -21.96 5.88
CA MET A 94 -3.83 -22.73 5.10
C MET A 94 -4.57 -21.86 4.09
N LEU A 95 -5.06 -20.69 4.51
CA LEU A 95 -5.74 -19.74 3.63
C LEU A 95 -4.82 -19.18 2.55
N ALA A 96 -3.55 -18.90 2.89
CA ALA A 96 -2.55 -18.41 1.93
C ALA A 96 -2.28 -19.47 0.85
N ARG A 97 -2.18 -20.74 1.21
CA ARG A 97 -2.04 -21.85 0.25
C ARG A 97 -3.28 -22.02 -0.61
N ALA A 98 -4.46 -21.93 -0.03
CA ALA A 98 -5.72 -21.98 -0.77
C ALA A 98 -5.86 -20.82 -1.77
N ALA A 99 -5.30 -19.67 -1.43
CA ALA A 99 -5.23 -18.49 -2.32
C ALA A 99 -4.06 -18.56 -3.33
N HIS A 100 -3.32 -19.66 -3.39
CA HIS A 100 -2.16 -19.87 -4.27
C HIS A 100 -1.12 -18.75 -4.16
N LEU A 101 -0.84 -18.30 -2.93
CA LEU A 101 0.26 -17.36 -2.71
C LEU A 101 1.60 -18.07 -2.90
N PRO A 102 2.59 -17.41 -3.53
CA PRO A 102 3.91 -18.00 -3.77
C PRO A 102 4.70 -18.29 -2.49
N ASP A 103 4.45 -17.52 -1.43
CA ASP A 103 5.02 -17.71 -0.10
C ASP A 103 3.95 -17.45 0.96
N VAL A 104 4.10 -18.05 2.13
CA VAL A 104 3.22 -17.81 3.26
C VAL A 104 3.54 -16.47 3.92
N PRO A 105 2.53 -15.66 4.26
CA PRO A 105 2.75 -14.38 4.92
C PRO A 105 3.29 -14.53 6.34
N GLU A 106 3.99 -13.53 6.82
CA GLU A 106 4.21 -13.37 8.27
C GLU A 106 2.86 -13.16 8.97
N VAL A 107 2.69 -13.73 10.12
CA VAL A 107 1.49 -13.57 10.95
C VAL A 107 1.84 -12.75 12.18
N GLY A 108 1.05 -11.74 12.48
CA GLY A 108 1.24 -10.91 13.64
C GLY A 108 -0.05 -10.63 14.39
N ILE A 109 0.08 -10.19 15.63
CA ILE A 109 -1.01 -9.70 16.46
C ILE A 109 -0.72 -8.27 16.89
N PHE A 110 -1.77 -7.49 17.08
CA PHE A 110 -1.68 -6.13 17.61
C PHE A 110 -2.85 -5.86 18.56
N GLU A 111 -2.66 -4.89 19.44
CA GLU A 111 -3.72 -4.52 20.37
C GLU A 111 -4.68 -3.52 19.72
N SER A 112 -5.97 -3.83 19.79
CA SER A 112 -7.04 -2.96 19.34
C SER A 112 -8.27 -3.16 20.21
N PRO A 113 -9.00 -2.08 20.57
CA PRO A 113 -10.25 -2.20 21.32
C PRO A 113 -11.37 -2.86 20.52
N GLU A 114 -11.24 -2.91 19.20
CA GLU A 114 -12.19 -3.52 18.28
C GLU A 114 -11.54 -4.66 17.51
N PRO A 115 -12.30 -5.73 17.17
CA PRO A 115 -11.81 -6.77 16.29
C PRO A 115 -11.41 -6.17 14.95
N ASN A 116 -10.16 -6.34 14.56
CA ASN A 116 -9.62 -5.78 13.34
C ASN A 116 -8.56 -6.71 12.75
N ALA A 117 -8.39 -6.65 11.44
CA ALA A 117 -7.35 -7.38 10.73
C ALA A 117 -6.93 -6.62 9.48
N PHE A 118 -5.68 -6.71 9.13
CA PHE A 118 -5.17 -6.15 7.88
C PHE A 118 -4.08 -7.02 7.27
N ALA A 119 -3.88 -6.84 5.97
CA ALA A 119 -2.76 -7.44 5.26
C ALA A 119 -2.01 -6.35 4.50
N THR A 120 -0.70 -6.38 4.54
CA THR A 120 0.16 -5.43 3.84
C THR A 120 1.45 -6.08 3.38
N GLY A 121 2.10 -5.47 2.41
CA GLY A 121 3.41 -5.92 1.93
C GLY A 121 3.71 -5.42 0.53
N PRO A 122 4.98 -5.29 0.17
CA PRO A 122 5.40 -4.81 -1.15
C PRO A 122 5.11 -5.81 -2.27
N THR A 123 5.06 -7.10 -1.96
CA THR A 123 4.78 -8.18 -2.91
C THR A 123 4.04 -9.33 -2.23
N LYS A 124 3.45 -10.21 -3.04
CA LYS A 124 2.82 -11.45 -2.56
C LYS A 124 3.79 -12.39 -1.83
N ARG A 125 5.10 -12.25 -2.05
CA ARG A 125 6.15 -13.04 -1.36
C ARG A 125 6.56 -12.43 -0.03
N ARG A 126 6.38 -11.13 0.15
CA ARG A 126 6.82 -10.39 1.33
C ARG A 126 5.62 -9.68 1.94
N SER A 127 4.67 -10.46 2.44
CA SER A 127 3.43 -9.97 3.03
C SER A 127 3.36 -10.25 4.53
N LEU A 128 2.56 -9.45 5.21
CA LEU A 128 2.22 -9.55 6.62
C LEU A 128 0.71 -9.58 6.74
N VAL A 129 0.18 -10.50 7.53
CA VAL A 129 -1.21 -10.52 7.99
C VAL A 129 -1.20 -10.27 9.49
N ALA A 130 -1.92 -9.27 9.94
CA ALA A 130 -2.02 -8.94 11.36
C ALA A 130 -3.47 -8.94 11.81
N VAL A 131 -3.70 -9.46 13.01
CA VAL A 131 -5.03 -9.61 13.64
C VAL A 131 -4.97 -9.03 15.04
N SER A 132 -6.04 -8.39 15.44
CA SER A 132 -6.16 -7.90 16.80
C SER A 132 -6.65 -8.98 17.77
#